data_c80d1106ce421cc5c5b4f257b445c674
#
_entry.id   c80d1106ce421cc5c5b4f257b445c674
#
_cell.length_a   1.000
_cell.length_b   1.000
_cell.length_c   1.000
_cell.angle_alpha   90.00
_cell.angle_beta   90.00
_cell.angle_gamma   90.00
#
_symmetry.space_group_name_H-M   'P 1'
#
loop_
_entity.id
_entity.type
_entity.pdbx_description
1 polymer ?
#
loop_
_entity_poly.entity_id
_entity_poly.type
_entity_poly.pdbx_seq_one_letter_code
_entity_poly.pdbx_strand_id
1 'polypeptide(L)'
;MTTRIDRRFAALKAEGRAALVTFTMAGDPDTDTSLAIAMALPKAGADVIELGMPFTDPMADGPAIQAAGLRALQAGARMSKTLALVREFRKIGRAHV
;
A
#
# COMPACT_ATOMS: atom_id res chain seq x y z
N MET A 1 -15.88 -9.17 15.11
CA MET A 1 -15.99 -7.91 14.35
C MET A 1 -15.55 -8.12 12.91
N THR A 2 -16.34 -7.63 11.98
CA THR A 2 -16.02 -7.80 10.56
C THR A 2 -15.27 -6.58 10.05
N THR A 3 -14.06 -6.78 9.55
CA THR A 3 -13.25 -5.72 8.96
C THR A 3 -13.46 -5.68 7.46
N ARG A 4 -12.90 -4.65 6.80
CA ARG A 4 -12.92 -4.57 5.34
C ARG A 4 -12.18 -5.74 4.72
N ILE A 5 -11.08 -6.16 5.33
CA ILE A 5 -10.30 -7.29 4.86
C ILE A 5 -11.13 -8.57 4.96
N ASP A 6 -11.82 -8.78 6.08
CA ASP A 6 -12.69 -9.92 6.25
C ASP A 6 -13.77 -9.98 5.17
N ARG A 7 -14.39 -8.84 4.89
CA ARG A 7 -15.43 -8.76 3.85
C ARG A 7 -14.86 -9.04 2.47
N ARG A 8 -13.66 -8.56 2.19
CA ARG A 8 -13.02 -8.79 0.89
C ARG A 8 -12.71 -10.26 0.69
N PHE A 9 -12.14 -10.91 1.69
CA PHE A 9 -11.87 -12.34 1.61
C PHE A 9 -13.15 -13.17 1.50
N ALA A 10 -14.19 -12.78 2.20
CA ALA A 10 -15.47 -13.48 2.09
C ALA A 10 -16.05 -13.39 0.67
N ALA A 11 -15.99 -12.21 0.06
CA ALA A 11 -16.43 -12.00 -1.32
C ALA A 11 -15.61 -12.83 -2.30
N LEU A 12 -14.29 -12.87 -2.13
CA LEU A 12 -13.40 -13.64 -2.97
C LEU A 12 -13.68 -15.14 -2.86
N LYS A 13 -13.94 -15.62 -1.64
CA LYS A 13 -14.28 -17.01 -1.42
C LYS A 13 -15.58 -17.37 -2.13
N ALA A 14 -16.58 -16.49 -2.09
CA ALA A 14 -17.84 -16.69 -2.79
C ALA A 14 -17.65 -16.76 -4.31
N GLU A 15 -16.67 -16.01 -4.84
CA GLU A 15 -16.34 -16.03 -6.27
C GLU A 15 -15.44 -17.21 -6.65
N GLY A 16 -14.88 -17.92 -5.66
CA GLY A 16 -13.92 -19.00 -5.91
C GLY A 16 -12.57 -18.49 -6.39
N ARG A 17 -12.16 -17.29 -5.98
CA ARG A 17 -10.96 -16.62 -6.48
C ARG A 17 -10.02 -16.26 -5.33
N ALA A 18 -8.71 -16.44 -5.57
CA ALA A 18 -7.69 -16.07 -4.59
C ALA A 18 -7.50 -14.56 -4.57
N ALA A 19 -7.05 -14.04 -3.44
CA ALA A 19 -6.74 -12.62 -3.30
C ALA A 19 -5.41 -12.28 -3.95
N LEU A 20 -5.37 -11.11 -4.60
CA LEU A 20 -4.11 -10.51 -5.02
C LEU A 20 -3.71 -9.48 -3.97
N VAL A 21 -2.62 -9.76 -3.28
CA VAL A 21 -2.06 -8.85 -2.26
C VAL A 21 -0.84 -8.17 -2.85
N THR A 22 -0.84 -6.86 -2.90
CA THR A 22 0.27 -6.10 -3.46
C THR A 22 0.94 -5.27 -2.38
N PHE A 23 2.22 -5.00 -2.57
CA PHE A 23 3.02 -4.15 -1.68
C PHE A 23 3.60 -2.98 -2.46
N THR A 24 3.58 -1.80 -1.86
CA THR A 24 4.27 -0.64 -2.39
C THR A 24 4.83 0.18 -1.23
N MET A 25 5.96 0.85 -1.45
CA MET A 25 6.60 1.67 -0.43
C MET A 25 6.04 3.08 -0.48
N ALA A 26 5.50 3.56 0.64
CA ALA A 26 4.96 4.92 0.72
C ALA A 26 6.07 5.95 0.48
N GLY A 27 5.84 6.83 -0.49
CA GLY A 27 6.79 7.88 -0.83
C GLY A 27 7.84 7.51 -1.86
N ASP A 28 7.82 6.30 -2.40
CA ASP A 28 8.76 5.86 -3.42
C ASP A 28 8.11 5.95 -4.81
N PRO A 29 8.68 6.62 -5.79
CA PRO A 29 9.93 7.41 -5.74
C PRO A 29 9.74 8.80 -5.14
N ASP A 30 8.51 9.27 -5.05
CA ASP A 30 8.12 10.52 -4.39
C ASP A 30 6.66 10.39 -3.93
N THR A 31 6.21 11.34 -3.12
CA THR A 31 4.89 11.27 -2.51
C THR A 31 3.76 11.25 -3.54
N ASP A 32 3.82 12.13 -4.52
CA ASP A 32 2.73 12.25 -5.51
C ASP A 32 2.63 10.99 -6.39
N THR A 33 3.77 10.48 -6.85
CA THR A 33 3.81 9.26 -7.65
C THR A 33 3.36 8.06 -6.83
N SER A 34 3.79 7.99 -5.57
CA SER A 34 3.41 6.91 -4.67
C SER A 34 1.88 6.87 -4.46
N LEU A 35 1.27 8.03 -4.28
CA LEU A 35 -0.19 8.09 -4.14
C LEU A 35 -0.88 7.63 -5.43
N ALA A 36 -0.38 8.08 -6.59
CA ALA A 36 -0.93 7.67 -7.87
C ALA A 36 -0.84 6.15 -8.09
N ILE A 37 0.29 5.55 -7.69
CA ILE A 37 0.46 4.10 -7.74
C ILE A 37 -0.57 3.41 -6.85
N ALA A 38 -0.68 3.85 -5.61
CA ALA A 38 -1.62 3.26 -4.66
C ALA A 38 -3.05 3.33 -5.18
N MET A 39 -3.44 4.45 -5.78
CA MET A 39 -4.78 4.64 -6.32
C MET A 39 -5.03 3.79 -7.57
N ALA A 40 -4.00 3.45 -8.31
CA ALA A 40 -4.12 2.62 -9.50
C ALA A 40 -4.25 1.13 -9.18
N LEU A 41 -3.71 0.69 -8.04
CA LEU A 41 -3.68 -0.73 -7.69
C LEU A 41 -5.07 -1.39 -7.60
N PRO A 42 -6.07 -0.80 -6.95
CA PRO A 42 -7.40 -1.41 -6.93
C PRO A 42 -7.99 -1.57 -8.33
N LYS A 43 -7.82 -0.57 -9.18
CA LYS A 43 -8.31 -0.61 -10.55
C LYS A 43 -7.61 -1.68 -11.37
N ALA A 44 -6.36 -1.98 -11.05
CA ALA A 44 -5.58 -3.00 -11.73
C ALA A 44 -5.88 -4.41 -11.21
N GLY A 45 -6.67 -4.53 -10.15
CA GLY A 45 -7.10 -5.82 -9.64
C GLY A 45 -6.58 -6.20 -8.26
N ALA A 46 -5.86 -5.33 -7.58
CA ALA A 46 -5.40 -5.62 -6.23
C ALA A 46 -6.58 -5.71 -5.27
N ASP A 47 -6.61 -6.76 -4.48
CA ASP A 47 -7.66 -6.97 -3.48
C ASP A 47 -7.27 -6.42 -2.12
N VAL A 48 -6.01 -6.53 -1.76
CA VAL A 48 -5.44 -6.01 -0.52
C VAL A 48 -4.14 -5.32 -0.86
N ILE A 49 -3.94 -4.15 -0.29
CA ILE A 49 -2.75 -3.36 -0.54
C ILE A 49 -1.99 -3.20 0.76
N GLU A 50 -0.74 -3.64 0.76
CA GLU A 50 0.19 -3.41 1.86
C GLU A 50 1.02 -2.19 1.53
N LEU A 51 0.99 -1.20 2.41
CA LEU A 51 1.73 0.04 2.22
C LEU A 51 2.88 0.07 3.21
N GLY A 52 4.10 0.02 2.68
CA GLY A 52 5.29 0.04 3.51
C GLY A 52 5.60 1.44 4.00
N MET A 53 6.00 1.56 5.26
CA MET A 53 6.47 2.82 5.81
C MET A 53 7.99 2.83 5.72
N PRO A 54 8.60 3.85 5.06
CA PRO A 54 10.06 3.92 4.98
C PRO A 54 10.70 4.00 6.35
N PHE A 55 11.76 3.23 6.54
CA PHE A 55 12.43 3.13 7.82
C PHE A 55 13.94 3.08 7.60
N THR A 56 14.70 3.66 8.54
CA THR A 56 16.15 3.79 8.40
C THR A 56 16.90 2.50 8.72
N ASP A 57 16.23 1.53 9.35
CA ASP A 57 16.87 0.28 9.75
C ASP A 57 16.02 -0.92 9.28
N PRO A 58 16.04 -1.22 7.97
CA PRO A 58 15.18 -2.26 7.40
C PRO A 58 15.81 -3.65 7.52
N MET A 59 15.95 -4.13 8.74
CA MET A 59 16.73 -5.33 9.05
C MET A 59 16.27 -6.60 8.33
N ALA A 60 14.96 -6.77 8.16
CA ALA A 60 14.40 -8.00 7.60
C ALA A 60 14.05 -7.88 6.12
N ASP A 61 14.26 -6.72 5.52
CA ASP A 61 13.87 -6.48 4.14
C ASP A 61 14.94 -6.95 3.15
N GLY A 62 14.50 -7.41 1.99
CA GLY A 62 15.41 -7.72 0.90
C GLY A 62 15.90 -6.46 0.18
N PRO A 63 16.86 -6.64 -0.77
CA PRO A 63 17.49 -5.49 -1.43
C PRO A 63 16.52 -4.56 -2.16
N ALA A 64 15.50 -5.11 -2.82
CA ALA A 64 14.55 -4.28 -3.56
C ALA A 64 13.75 -3.38 -2.62
N ILE A 65 13.28 -3.91 -1.51
CA ILE A 65 12.50 -3.14 -0.54
C ILE A 65 13.39 -2.11 0.17
N GLN A 66 14.63 -2.48 0.50
CA GLN A 66 15.58 -1.55 1.08
C GLN A 66 15.86 -0.37 0.13
N ALA A 67 16.04 -0.65 -1.16
CA ALA A 67 16.26 0.38 -2.17
C ALA A 67 15.05 1.31 -2.29
N ALA A 68 13.85 0.75 -2.30
CA ALA A 68 12.62 1.53 -2.36
C ALA A 68 12.49 2.45 -1.12
N GLY A 69 12.78 1.91 0.06
CA GLY A 69 12.75 2.69 1.29
C GLY A 69 13.75 3.83 1.26
N LEU A 70 14.95 3.57 0.77
CA LEU A 70 15.98 4.60 0.66
C LEU A 70 15.55 5.71 -0.30
N ARG A 71 15.00 5.35 -1.47
CA ARG A 71 14.50 6.35 -2.41
C ARG A 71 13.41 7.22 -1.77
N ALA A 72 12.49 6.59 -1.04
CA ALA A 72 11.42 7.31 -0.37
C ALA A 72 11.98 8.29 0.67
N LEU A 73 12.93 7.84 1.49
CA LEU A 73 13.54 8.70 2.51
C LEU A 73 14.30 9.85 1.87
N GLN A 74 15.03 9.61 0.77
CA GLN A 74 15.74 10.66 0.05
C GLN A 74 14.77 11.67 -0.56
N ALA A 75 13.56 11.25 -0.91
CA ALA A 75 12.51 12.13 -1.42
C ALA A 75 11.76 12.85 -0.30
N GLY A 76 12.13 12.65 0.95
CA GLY A 76 11.57 13.36 2.09
C GLY A 76 10.42 12.66 2.79
N ALA A 77 10.27 11.35 2.61
CA ALA A 77 9.22 10.59 3.27
C ALA A 77 9.40 10.59 4.78
N ARG A 78 8.27 10.62 5.47
CA ARG A 78 8.22 10.51 6.93
C ARG A 78 6.85 9.95 7.32
N MET A 79 6.72 9.55 8.60
CA MET A 79 5.49 8.93 9.08
C MET A 79 4.24 9.78 8.80
N SER A 80 4.34 11.10 9.04
CA SER A 80 3.20 11.99 8.80
C SER A 80 2.75 11.98 7.35
N LYS A 81 3.69 11.88 6.41
CA LYS A 81 3.36 11.81 4.98
C LYS A 81 2.75 10.46 4.61
N THR A 82 3.23 9.39 5.22
CA THR A 82 2.65 8.06 5.01
C THR A 82 1.20 8.03 5.48
N LEU A 83 0.93 8.57 6.67
CA LEU A 83 -0.43 8.62 7.20
C LEU A 83 -1.34 9.52 6.35
N ALA A 84 -0.80 10.63 5.83
CA ALA A 84 -1.55 11.49 4.93
C ALA A 84 -1.88 10.77 3.61
N LEU A 85 -0.96 9.97 3.10
CA LEU A 85 -1.17 9.19 1.89
C LEU A 85 -2.30 8.18 2.09
N VAL A 86 -2.30 7.48 3.23
CA VAL A 86 -3.37 6.53 3.55
C VAL A 86 -4.71 7.26 3.61
N ARG A 87 -4.74 8.44 4.22
CA ARG A 87 -5.97 9.22 4.31
C ARG A 87 -6.51 9.56 2.93
N GLU A 88 -5.65 10.04 2.04
CA GLU A 88 -6.06 10.36 0.67
C GLU A 88 -6.51 9.13 -0.09
N PHE A 89 -5.77 8.03 0.06
CA PHE A 89 -6.13 6.77 -0.58
C PHE A 89 -7.52 6.31 -0.13
N ARG A 90 -7.82 6.41 1.16
CA ARG A 90 -9.10 5.97 1.71
C ARG A 90 -10.28 6.75 1.18
N LYS A 91 -10.07 7.95 0.62
CA LYS A 91 -11.13 8.75 0.03
C LYS A 91 -11.68 8.18 -1.26
N ILE A 92 -10.96 7.32 -1.95
CA ILE A 92 -11.49 6.67 -3.15
C ILE A 92 -12.59 5.68 -2.82
N GLY A 93 -12.94 5.63 -1.58
CA GLY A 93 -14.05 4.88 -1.13
C GLY A 93 -13.60 3.62 -0.47
N ARG A 94 -14.26 2.78 -0.31
CA ARG A 94 -14.37 1.67 0.42
C ARG A 94 -13.88 0.47 -0.26
N ALA A 95 -13.19 0.67 -1.34
CA ALA A 95 -13.07 -0.46 -2.16
C ALA A 95 -12.22 -1.53 -1.54
N HIS A 96 -10.98 -1.33 -1.34
CA HIS A 96 -10.12 -2.46 -1.27
C HIS A 96 -9.03 -2.34 -0.21
N VAL A 97 -9.25 -1.57 0.78
CA VAL A 97 -8.20 -1.40 1.78
C VAL A 97 -8.60 -2.02 3.08
#